data_cc78ba4f2460f10a8ee102d5ac1696c4
#
_entry.id   cc78ba4f2460f10a8ee102d5ac1696c4
#
_cell.length_a   1.000
_cell.length_b   1.000
_cell.length_c   1.000
_cell.angle_alpha   90.00
_cell.angle_beta   90.00
_cell.angle_gamma   90.00
#
_symmetry.space_group_name_H-M   'P 1'
#
loop_
_entity.id
_entity.type
_entity.pdbx_description
1 polymer ?
#
loop_
_entity_poly.entity_id
_entity_poly.type
_entity_poly.pdbx_seq_one_letter_code
_entity_poly.pdbx_strand_id
1 'polypeptide(L)'
;MKKYTLFCCALLTILLSYSQNKFVNQKVFLITLDGLRWQELFTGADSLLVSNKNYVKNPEKLLEWSWNENPKIRRMMLMPFIWDDVVNMGQIYGNRNLDNKVNLTNRMWFSYPGYNEILTGRSDDENIFSNDKIPNNNKTILEQFAKAFNSSKVGAFASWDVFDYIINQKRSGVYTNCGFESSTDFPLSKKELLLNDLQSQIPSPWGSVRFDGFTHQYAKIFLDKHQPDLIYISYGETDDFAHDGDYESYLKSIKNSDSLIEDLWEYTQQSDYYRGKTTFIITTDHGRGTEPIESWKSHGADIKGSDQTWIILFGKGVSAKGEISSPNQLYSNQIAPTIRKLIGIPQNYASGYGTPLKLR
;
A
#
# COMPACT_ATOMS: atom_id res chain seq x y z
N MET A 1 49.95 -16.03 -27.07
CA MET A 1 48.50 -15.86 -27.22
C MET A 1 47.64 -16.38 -26.05
N LYS A 2 47.96 -17.49 -25.35
CA LYS A 2 47.15 -18.05 -24.24
C LYS A 2 47.06 -17.19 -22.95
N LYS A 3 48.02 -16.32 -22.65
CA LYS A 3 48.04 -15.48 -21.44
C LYS A 3 47.08 -14.27 -21.49
N TYR A 4 46.85 -13.73 -22.68
CA TYR A 4 45.91 -12.56 -22.83
C TYR A 4 44.45 -12.97 -22.78
N THR A 5 44.10 -14.19 -23.20
CA THR A 5 42.71 -14.69 -23.16
C THR A 5 42.25 -14.92 -21.72
N LEU A 6 43.13 -15.36 -20.81
CA LEU A 6 42.79 -15.56 -19.39
C LEU A 6 42.55 -14.24 -18.65
N PHE A 7 43.32 -13.18 -19.03
CA PHE A 7 43.16 -11.85 -18.41
C PHE A 7 41.87 -11.14 -18.80
N CYS A 8 41.45 -11.28 -20.07
CA CYS A 8 40.15 -10.74 -20.54
C CYS A 8 38.98 -11.46 -19.91
N CYS A 9 39.01 -12.79 -19.71
CA CYS A 9 37.91 -13.51 -19.03
C CYS A 9 37.82 -13.14 -17.54
N ALA A 10 38.96 -12.93 -16.86
CA ALA A 10 38.96 -12.48 -15.45
C ALA A 10 38.43 -11.04 -15.29
N LEU A 11 38.74 -10.15 -16.25
CA LEU A 11 38.20 -8.78 -16.23
C LEU A 11 36.68 -8.76 -16.53
N LEU A 12 36.18 -9.60 -17.44
CA LEU A 12 34.75 -9.71 -17.74
C LEU A 12 33.95 -10.27 -16.55
N THR A 13 34.50 -11.25 -15.83
CA THR A 13 33.85 -11.79 -14.62
C THR A 13 33.82 -10.79 -13.48
N ILE A 14 34.86 -9.95 -13.32
CA ILE A 14 34.89 -8.88 -12.33
C ILE A 14 33.90 -7.78 -12.69
N LEU A 15 33.76 -7.40 -13.96
CA LEU A 15 32.77 -6.41 -14.40
C LEU A 15 31.33 -6.91 -14.24
N LEU A 16 31.08 -8.19 -14.49
CA LEU A 16 29.77 -8.80 -14.24
C LEU A 16 29.43 -8.88 -12.75
N SER A 17 30.43 -9.20 -11.90
CA SER A 17 30.25 -9.22 -10.45
C SER A 17 30.01 -7.80 -9.87
N TYR A 18 30.65 -6.77 -10.44
CA TYR A 18 30.43 -5.38 -10.03
C TYR A 18 29.05 -4.84 -10.48
N SER A 19 28.52 -5.34 -11.58
CA SER A 19 27.17 -4.99 -12.05
C SER A 19 26.07 -5.56 -11.15
N GLN A 20 26.25 -6.76 -10.60
CA GLN A 20 25.24 -7.40 -9.73
C GLN A 20 25.16 -6.76 -8.33
N ASN A 21 26.23 -6.16 -7.81
CA ASN A 21 26.25 -5.57 -6.46
C ASN A 21 25.68 -4.14 -6.36
N LYS A 22 25.32 -3.50 -7.47
CA LYS A 22 24.82 -2.11 -7.46
C LYS A 22 23.32 -1.97 -7.12
N PHE A 23 22.58 -3.07 -7.08
CA PHE A 23 21.10 -3.04 -7.04
C PHE A 23 20.45 -3.34 -5.69
N VAL A 24 21.17 -3.79 -4.67
CA VAL A 24 20.59 -4.35 -3.44
C VAL A 24 20.48 -3.34 -2.29
N ASN A 25 20.71 -2.05 -2.51
CA ASN A 25 20.69 -1.06 -1.40
C ASN A 25 19.41 -0.23 -1.29
N GLN A 26 18.39 -0.56 -2.07
CA GLN A 26 17.08 0.09 -2.01
C GLN A 26 16.08 -0.82 -1.29
N LYS A 27 15.44 -0.29 -0.26
CA LYS A 27 14.36 -0.96 0.48
C LYS A 27 13.04 -0.33 0.09
N VAL A 28 11.98 -1.11 -0.06
CA VAL A 28 10.67 -0.61 -0.44
C VAL A 28 9.61 -1.09 0.52
N PHE A 29 8.85 -0.15 1.05
CA PHE A 29 7.64 -0.39 1.83
C PHE A 29 6.45 0.02 0.95
N LEU A 30 5.67 -0.96 0.50
CA LEU A 30 4.42 -0.73 -0.18
C LEU A 30 3.29 -0.88 0.84
N ILE A 31 2.47 0.16 1.00
CA ILE A 31 1.35 0.17 1.93
C ILE A 31 0.08 0.51 1.17
N THR A 32 -0.99 -0.23 1.42
CA THR A 32 -2.32 0.09 0.87
C THR A 32 -3.33 0.32 1.99
N LEU A 33 -4.19 1.32 1.80
CA LEU A 33 -5.33 1.63 2.66
C LEU A 33 -6.59 1.31 1.85
N ASP A 34 -7.28 0.21 2.19
CA ASP A 34 -8.41 -0.30 1.41
C ASP A 34 -9.54 0.74 1.33
N GLY A 35 -9.96 1.05 0.12
CA GLY A 35 -11.11 1.92 -0.15
C GLY A 35 -11.04 3.34 0.42
N LEU A 36 -9.87 3.84 0.83
CA LEU A 36 -9.73 5.22 1.32
C LEU A 36 -9.93 6.22 0.19
N ARG A 37 -10.98 7.03 0.28
CA ARG A 37 -11.32 8.03 -0.73
C ARG A 37 -10.28 9.16 -0.79
N TRP A 38 -10.04 9.66 -2.01
CA TRP A 38 -9.19 10.84 -2.20
C TRP A 38 -9.75 12.09 -1.50
N GLN A 39 -11.07 12.18 -1.30
CA GLN A 39 -11.72 13.31 -0.64
C GLN A 39 -11.16 13.49 0.78
N GLU A 40 -11.20 12.44 1.59
CA GLU A 40 -10.69 12.54 2.97
C GLU A 40 -9.19 12.78 3.00
N LEU A 41 -8.42 12.15 2.11
CA LEU A 41 -6.99 12.39 2.04
C LEU A 41 -6.69 13.88 1.77
N PHE A 42 -7.33 14.50 0.79
CA PHE A 42 -6.97 15.85 0.34
C PHE A 42 -7.77 16.97 0.99
N THR A 43 -8.94 16.69 1.54
CA THR A 43 -9.81 17.73 2.12
C THR A 43 -10.21 17.48 3.58
N GLY A 44 -9.82 16.36 4.17
CA GLY A 44 -10.23 15.94 5.51
C GLY A 44 -11.67 15.46 5.52
N ALA A 45 -12.32 15.48 6.68
CA ALA A 45 -13.71 15.03 6.83
C ALA A 45 -14.66 15.68 5.82
N ASP A 46 -15.52 14.87 5.21
CA ASP A 46 -16.52 15.30 4.25
C ASP A 46 -17.65 16.07 4.96
N SER A 47 -17.96 17.28 4.48
CA SER A 47 -18.94 18.17 5.10
C SER A 47 -20.37 17.62 5.12
N LEU A 48 -20.71 16.78 4.14
CA LEU A 48 -22.06 16.19 4.05
C LEU A 48 -22.20 14.93 4.91
N LEU A 49 -21.08 14.23 5.16
CA LEU A 49 -21.06 12.99 5.94
C LEU A 49 -20.88 13.26 7.44
N VAL A 50 -19.99 14.18 7.81
CA VAL A 50 -19.60 14.43 9.21
C VAL A 50 -20.78 14.86 10.09
N SER A 51 -21.78 15.52 9.52
CA SER A 51 -23.00 15.97 10.21
C SER A 51 -24.21 15.06 9.98
N ASN A 52 -24.06 14.00 9.19
CA ASN A 52 -25.18 13.15 8.82
C ASN A 52 -25.46 12.09 9.88
N LYS A 53 -26.61 12.20 10.56
CA LYS A 53 -27.03 11.29 11.63
C LYS A 53 -27.28 9.83 11.18
N ASN A 54 -27.36 9.58 9.88
CA ASN A 54 -27.43 8.21 9.36
C ASN A 54 -26.06 7.51 9.44
N TYR A 55 -24.96 8.27 9.49
CA TYR A 55 -23.59 7.77 9.44
C TYR A 55 -22.76 8.14 10.67
N VAL A 56 -23.25 9.05 11.50
CA VAL A 56 -22.54 9.54 12.70
C VAL A 56 -23.51 9.59 13.88
N LYS A 57 -23.17 8.85 14.93
CA LYS A 57 -24.01 8.80 16.14
C LYS A 57 -24.03 10.12 16.92
N ASN A 58 -22.88 10.78 17.01
CA ASN A 58 -22.72 12.06 17.70
C ASN A 58 -21.93 13.04 16.82
N PRO A 59 -22.59 13.77 15.89
CA PRO A 59 -21.91 14.72 15.01
C PRO A 59 -21.15 15.83 15.74
N GLU A 60 -21.70 16.37 16.85
CA GLU A 60 -21.05 17.44 17.61
C GLU A 60 -19.68 16.99 18.12
N LYS A 61 -19.63 15.82 18.75
CA LYS A 61 -18.38 15.24 19.24
C LYS A 61 -17.40 14.91 18.10
N LEU A 62 -17.89 14.46 16.96
CA LEU A 62 -17.04 14.18 15.80
C LEU A 62 -16.42 15.46 15.25
N LEU A 63 -17.21 16.53 15.14
CA LEU A 63 -16.76 17.84 14.66
C LEU A 63 -15.63 18.43 15.52
N GLU A 64 -15.62 18.20 16.84
CA GLU A 64 -14.58 18.72 17.76
C GLU A 64 -13.16 18.36 17.33
N TRP A 65 -12.94 17.16 16.80
CA TRP A 65 -11.59 16.70 16.44
C TRP A 65 -11.34 16.51 14.94
N SER A 66 -12.38 16.48 14.12
CA SER A 66 -12.25 16.17 12.69
C SER A 66 -12.60 17.32 11.77
N TRP A 67 -13.15 18.44 12.30
CA TRP A 67 -13.66 19.51 11.47
C TRP A 67 -12.86 20.81 11.57
N ASN A 68 -12.67 21.43 10.44
CA ASN A 68 -12.23 22.83 10.28
C ASN A 68 -12.78 23.34 8.93
N GLU A 69 -13.18 24.60 8.86
CA GLU A 69 -13.66 25.21 7.61
C GLU A 69 -12.62 25.21 6.52
N ASN A 70 -11.34 25.38 6.88
CA ASN A 70 -10.24 25.29 5.95
C ASN A 70 -9.90 23.81 5.67
N PRO A 71 -10.09 23.29 4.43
CA PRO A 71 -9.84 21.91 4.10
C PRO A 71 -8.36 21.49 4.28
N LYS A 72 -7.41 22.43 4.17
CA LYS A 72 -6.01 22.14 4.43
C LYS A 72 -5.73 21.87 5.91
N ILE A 73 -6.36 22.62 6.82
CA ILE A 73 -6.27 22.36 8.27
C ILE A 73 -7.00 21.06 8.58
N ARG A 74 -8.18 20.85 8.03
CA ARG A 74 -9.01 19.66 8.27
C ARG A 74 -8.30 18.36 7.87
N ARG A 75 -7.60 18.31 6.71
CA ARG A 75 -6.81 17.15 6.31
C ARG A 75 -5.60 16.92 7.22
N MET A 76 -4.94 17.99 7.72
CA MET A 76 -3.86 17.89 8.71
C MET A 76 -4.35 17.33 10.04
N MET A 77 -5.57 17.70 10.50
CA MET A 77 -6.18 17.12 11.70
C MET A 77 -6.43 15.61 11.54
N LEU A 78 -6.72 15.16 10.33
CA LEU A 78 -7.03 13.76 10.02
C LEU A 78 -5.75 12.92 9.80
N MET A 79 -4.80 13.44 9.03
CA MET A 79 -3.56 12.76 8.66
C MET A 79 -2.34 13.69 8.88
N PRO A 80 -1.97 13.96 10.15
CA PRO A 80 -0.90 14.90 10.47
C PRO A 80 0.45 14.47 9.88
N PHE A 81 0.85 13.21 9.99
CA PHE A 81 2.13 12.75 9.45
C PHE A 81 2.24 12.97 7.93
N ILE A 82 1.19 12.66 7.18
CA ILE A 82 1.18 12.89 5.72
C ILE A 82 1.29 14.39 5.39
N TRP A 83 0.58 15.27 6.12
CA TRP A 83 0.47 16.68 5.74
C TRP A 83 1.44 17.62 6.45
N ASP A 84 2.07 17.21 7.55
CA ASP A 84 3.10 17.99 8.23
C ASP A 84 4.52 17.53 7.84
N ASP A 85 4.73 16.21 7.63
CA ASP A 85 6.05 15.63 7.38
C ASP A 85 6.22 15.17 5.93
N VAL A 86 5.38 14.22 5.46
CA VAL A 86 5.56 13.59 4.15
C VAL A 86 5.43 14.59 3.01
N VAL A 87 4.54 15.58 3.13
CA VAL A 87 4.39 16.66 2.14
C VAL A 87 5.71 17.42 1.89
N ASN A 88 6.57 17.50 2.90
CA ASN A 88 7.86 18.19 2.80
C ASN A 88 9.02 17.31 2.32
N MET A 89 8.84 15.98 2.26
CA MET A 89 9.91 15.04 1.87
C MET A 89 9.53 14.10 0.72
N GLY A 90 8.33 14.23 0.16
CA GLY A 90 7.79 13.31 -0.83
C GLY A 90 7.04 13.95 -1.98
N GLN A 91 6.20 13.15 -2.60
CA GLN A 91 5.30 13.53 -3.70
C GLN A 91 3.93 12.91 -3.43
N ILE A 92 2.87 13.72 -3.50
CA ILE A 92 1.48 13.32 -3.24
C ILE A 92 0.64 13.61 -4.49
N TYR A 93 0.06 12.57 -5.07
CA TYR A 93 -0.70 12.61 -6.32
C TYR A 93 -2.15 12.19 -6.10
N GLY A 94 -3.07 12.79 -6.85
CA GLY A 94 -4.49 12.40 -6.86
C GLY A 94 -5.46 13.47 -6.38
N ASN A 95 -4.98 14.71 -6.10
CA ASN A 95 -5.88 15.79 -5.75
C ASN A 95 -6.67 16.26 -6.97
N ARG A 96 -7.90 15.80 -7.09
CA ARG A 96 -8.78 16.12 -8.22
C ARG A 96 -9.23 17.56 -8.25
N ASN A 97 -9.19 18.27 -7.11
CA ASN A 97 -9.45 19.70 -7.07
C ASN A 97 -8.37 20.52 -7.82
N LEU A 98 -7.20 19.90 -8.07
CA LEU A 98 -6.09 20.49 -8.81
C LEU A 98 -5.94 19.85 -10.22
N ASP A 99 -6.95 19.11 -10.68
CA ASP A 99 -6.93 18.30 -11.91
C ASP A 99 -5.75 17.29 -11.97
N ASN A 100 -5.22 16.93 -10.81
CA ASN A 100 -4.23 15.88 -10.67
C ASN A 100 -4.95 14.57 -10.37
N LYS A 101 -4.88 13.60 -11.27
CA LYS A 101 -5.70 12.40 -11.25
C LYS A 101 -4.84 11.15 -11.16
N VAL A 102 -5.28 10.21 -10.32
CA VAL A 102 -4.83 8.82 -10.32
C VAL A 102 -6.07 7.96 -10.45
N ASN A 103 -6.06 6.99 -11.37
CA ASN A 103 -7.21 6.11 -11.61
C ASN A 103 -6.75 4.65 -11.69
N LEU A 104 -7.71 3.76 -11.52
CA LEU A 104 -7.58 2.36 -11.93
C LEU A 104 -7.64 2.25 -13.46
N THR A 105 -6.97 1.25 -14.01
CA THR A 105 -7.13 0.85 -15.42
C THR A 105 -8.05 -0.37 -15.56
N ASN A 106 -8.26 -1.16 -14.50
CA ASN A 106 -9.31 -2.17 -14.48
C ASN A 106 -10.69 -1.51 -14.45
N ARG A 107 -11.72 -2.22 -14.94
CA ARG A 107 -13.09 -1.74 -15.01
C ARG A 107 -13.98 -2.26 -13.89
N MET A 108 -13.42 -3.05 -12.98
CA MET A 108 -14.15 -3.68 -11.88
C MET A 108 -14.30 -2.75 -10.67
N TRP A 109 -13.27 -1.93 -10.41
CA TRP A 109 -13.24 -0.89 -9.37
C TRP A 109 -13.59 -1.40 -7.97
N PHE A 110 -13.02 -2.56 -7.62
CA PHE A 110 -13.10 -3.14 -6.27
C PHE A 110 -11.81 -3.89 -5.92
N SER A 111 -11.73 -4.45 -4.72
CA SER A 111 -10.48 -4.80 -4.05
C SER A 111 -9.59 -5.77 -4.82
N TYR A 112 -9.99 -6.99 -5.13
CA TYR A 112 -9.08 -7.94 -5.75
C TYR A 112 -8.51 -7.44 -7.11
N PRO A 113 -9.31 -6.94 -8.07
CA PRO A 113 -8.80 -6.34 -9.30
C PRO A 113 -7.89 -5.14 -9.06
N GLY A 114 -8.20 -4.27 -8.10
CA GLY A 114 -7.39 -3.13 -7.72
C GLY A 114 -6.02 -3.56 -7.17
N TYR A 115 -5.99 -4.49 -6.23
CA TYR A 115 -4.76 -5.06 -5.70
C TYR A 115 -3.94 -5.81 -6.75
N ASN A 116 -4.61 -6.56 -7.65
CA ASN A 116 -3.90 -7.16 -8.77
C ASN A 116 -3.19 -6.10 -9.62
N GLU A 117 -3.87 -5.01 -9.94
CA GLU A 117 -3.31 -3.93 -10.75
C GLU A 117 -2.09 -3.29 -10.08
N ILE A 118 -2.18 -2.98 -8.76
CA ILE A 118 -1.08 -2.42 -7.96
C ILE A 118 0.12 -3.37 -7.94
N LEU A 119 -0.12 -4.66 -7.66
CA LEU A 119 0.94 -5.63 -7.41
C LEU A 119 1.55 -6.22 -8.67
N THR A 120 0.86 -6.18 -9.80
CA THR A 120 1.34 -6.75 -11.06
C THR A 120 1.76 -5.71 -12.09
N GLY A 121 1.15 -4.50 -12.04
CA GLY A 121 1.35 -3.41 -13.00
C GLY A 121 0.43 -3.48 -14.21
N ARG A 122 -0.63 -4.30 -14.17
CA ARG A 122 -1.65 -4.38 -15.22
C ARG A 122 -3.02 -4.77 -14.68
N SER A 123 -4.07 -4.35 -15.36
CA SER A 123 -5.42 -4.89 -15.18
C SER A 123 -5.55 -6.29 -15.81
N ASP A 124 -6.49 -7.10 -15.32
CA ASP A 124 -6.80 -8.43 -15.86
C ASP A 124 -8.28 -8.77 -15.64
N ASP A 125 -9.15 -7.94 -16.19
CA ASP A 125 -10.62 -8.02 -16.01
C ASP A 125 -11.25 -9.31 -16.56
N GLU A 126 -10.52 -10.04 -17.41
CA GLU A 126 -10.98 -11.32 -17.97
C GLU A 126 -10.86 -12.46 -16.96
N ASN A 127 -9.84 -12.42 -16.10
CA ASN A 127 -9.56 -13.49 -15.15
C ASN A 127 -9.81 -13.10 -13.69
N ILE A 128 -9.85 -11.79 -13.37
CA ILE A 128 -10.05 -11.25 -12.03
C ILE A 128 -11.24 -10.30 -12.03
N PHE A 129 -12.41 -10.84 -11.73
CA PHE A 129 -13.70 -10.15 -11.79
C PHE A 129 -14.57 -10.38 -10.54
N SER A 130 -14.00 -10.93 -9.47
CA SER A 130 -14.63 -11.12 -8.16
C SER A 130 -13.61 -10.99 -7.04
N ASN A 131 -14.09 -10.93 -5.80
CA ASN A 131 -13.29 -11.01 -4.56
C ASN A 131 -13.14 -12.47 -4.05
N ASP A 132 -13.44 -13.45 -4.88
CA ASP A 132 -13.36 -14.85 -4.49
C ASP A 132 -11.92 -15.29 -4.22
N LYS A 133 -11.77 -16.27 -3.35
CA LYS A 133 -10.49 -16.90 -2.99
C LYS A 133 -9.95 -17.80 -4.11
N ILE A 134 -9.72 -17.20 -5.28
CA ILE A 134 -9.15 -17.85 -6.47
C ILE A 134 -7.70 -17.41 -6.63
N PRO A 135 -6.72 -18.34 -6.71
CA PRO A 135 -5.31 -17.95 -6.82
C PRO A 135 -5.02 -17.11 -8.07
N ASN A 136 -4.40 -15.96 -7.90
CA ASN A 136 -4.01 -15.06 -8.96
C ASN A 136 -3.00 -15.72 -9.92
N ASN A 137 -3.34 -15.79 -11.19
CA ASN A 137 -2.45 -16.32 -12.23
C ASN A 137 -1.34 -15.33 -12.62
N ASN A 138 -1.50 -14.04 -12.32
CA ASN A 138 -0.52 -13.02 -12.59
C ASN A 138 0.61 -13.05 -11.54
N LYS A 139 1.85 -12.81 -11.99
CA LYS A 139 3.00 -12.73 -11.10
C LYS A 139 3.10 -11.35 -10.49
N THR A 140 2.93 -11.25 -9.18
CA THR A 140 3.10 -9.99 -8.43
C THR A 140 4.56 -9.55 -8.40
N ILE A 141 4.79 -8.28 -8.10
CA ILE A 141 6.14 -7.74 -7.86
C ILE A 141 6.83 -8.43 -6.68
N LEU A 142 6.07 -8.91 -5.69
CA LEU A 142 6.59 -9.66 -4.56
C LEU A 142 7.16 -11.02 -5.02
N GLU A 143 6.41 -11.76 -5.85
CA GLU A 143 6.88 -13.01 -6.46
C GLU A 143 8.10 -12.79 -7.35
N GLN A 144 8.11 -11.71 -8.13
CA GLN A 144 9.24 -11.38 -9.00
C GLN A 144 10.50 -11.07 -8.18
N PHE A 145 10.34 -10.36 -7.04
CA PHE A 145 11.42 -10.10 -6.10
C PHE A 145 11.94 -11.39 -5.48
N ALA A 146 11.06 -12.23 -4.94
CA ALA A 146 11.42 -13.51 -4.32
C ALA A 146 12.25 -14.40 -5.27
N LYS A 147 11.88 -14.42 -6.56
CA LYS A 147 12.59 -15.19 -7.59
C LYS A 147 13.92 -14.56 -8.03
N ALA A 148 14.01 -13.24 -8.06
CA ALA A 148 15.20 -12.53 -8.54
C ALA A 148 16.31 -12.44 -7.47
N PHE A 149 15.94 -12.41 -6.19
CA PHE A 149 16.88 -12.17 -5.09
C PHE A 149 16.82 -13.30 -4.05
N ASN A 150 16.00 -13.11 -3.00
CA ASN A 150 15.84 -14.07 -1.91
C ASN A 150 14.43 -13.96 -1.32
N SER A 151 13.71 -15.07 -1.24
CA SER A 151 12.36 -15.11 -0.68
C SER A 151 12.30 -14.69 0.80
N SER A 152 13.37 -14.88 1.59
CA SER A 152 13.41 -14.41 2.99
C SER A 152 13.51 -12.88 3.12
N LYS A 153 13.73 -12.16 2.02
CA LYS A 153 13.83 -10.69 1.98
C LYS A 153 12.57 -10.01 1.45
N VAL A 154 11.47 -10.74 1.38
CA VAL A 154 10.16 -10.21 1.02
C VAL A 154 9.08 -10.85 1.89
N GLY A 155 8.10 -10.04 2.31
CA GLY A 155 6.95 -10.49 3.07
C GLY A 155 5.72 -9.65 2.79
N ALA A 156 4.54 -10.20 3.08
CA ALA A 156 3.28 -9.53 2.92
C ALA A 156 2.36 -9.75 4.14
N PHE A 157 1.78 -8.68 4.62
CA PHE A 157 0.91 -8.63 5.79
C PHE A 157 -0.37 -7.90 5.42
N ALA A 158 -1.52 -8.55 5.62
CA ALA A 158 -2.78 -7.97 5.21
C ALA A 158 -3.87 -8.21 6.26
N SER A 159 -4.76 -7.24 6.40
CA SER A 159 -5.92 -7.39 7.29
C SER A 159 -6.97 -8.32 6.69
N TRP A 160 -7.09 -8.36 5.36
CA TRP A 160 -8.04 -9.22 4.65
C TRP A 160 -7.47 -10.60 4.29
N ASP A 161 -8.24 -11.65 4.49
CA ASP A 161 -7.82 -13.06 4.33
C ASP A 161 -7.72 -13.55 2.87
N VAL A 162 -8.13 -12.73 1.89
CA VAL A 162 -8.02 -13.05 0.46
C VAL A 162 -6.60 -12.84 -0.08
N PHE A 163 -5.73 -12.15 0.66
CA PHE A 163 -4.40 -11.81 0.16
C PHE A 163 -3.50 -13.00 -0.14
N ASP A 164 -3.67 -14.14 0.51
CA ASP A 164 -2.95 -15.37 0.15
C ASP A 164 -3.22 -15.79 -1.30
N TYR A 165 -4.43 -15.52 -1.78
CA TYR A 165 -4.85 -15.81 -3.14
C TYR A 165 -4.39 -14.71 -4.10
N ILE A 166 -4.48 -13.43 -3.72
CA ILE A 166 -4.00 -12.29 -4.52
C ILE A 166 -2.50 -12.42 -4.79
N ILE A 167 -1.72 -12.79 -3.77
CA ILE A 167 -0.26 -12.98 -3.86
C ILE A 167 0.08 -14.35 -4.46
N ASN A 168 -0.88 -15.29 -4.45
CA ASN A 168 -0.71 -16.69 -4.77
C ASN A 168 0.47 -17.30 -3.98
N GLN A 169 0.32 -17.29 -2.65
CA GLN A 169 1.34 -17.69 -1.68
C GLN A 169 1.98 -19.04 -2.04
N LYS A 170 1.17 -20.05 -2.43
CA LYS A 170 1.67 -21.37 -2.82
C LYS A 170 2.65 -21.35 -3.99
N ARG A 171 2.37 -20.52 -5.01
CA ARG A 171 3.22 -20.41 -6.20
C ARG A 171 4.41 -19.48 -5.96
N SER A 172 4.15 -18.36 -5.31
CA SER A 172 5.14 -17.30 -5.12
C SER A 172 6.23 -17.66 -4.12
N GLY A 173 5.90 -18.45 -3.09
CA GLY A 173 6.77 -18.73 -1.96
C GLY A 173 7.06 -17.51 -1.10
N VAL A 174 6.31 -16.42 -1.27
CA VAL A 174 6.39 -15.22 -0.42
C VAL A 174 5.76 -15.55 0.93
N TYR A 175 6.42 -15.18 2.03
CA TYR A 175 5.79 -15.27 3.35
C TYR A 175 4.62 -14.30 3.42
N THR A 176 3.46 -14.84 3.79
CA THR A 176 2.24 -14.07 4.03
C THR A 176 1.76 -14.28 5.45
N ASN A 177 1.07 -13.28 6.01
CA ASN A 177 0.26 -13.41 7.21
C ASN A 177 -0.98 -12.51 7.04
N CYS A 178 -2.09 -13.13 6.69
CA CYS A 178 -3.29 -12.46 6.18
C CYS A 178 -4.52 -12.84 6.99
N GLY A 179 -5.48 -11.90 7.12
CA GLY A 179 -6.70 -12.13 7.87
C GLY A 179 -6.42 -12.57 9.32
N PHE A 180 -7.09 -13.61 9.77
CA PHE A 180 -6.96 -14.10 11.14
C PHE A 180 -5.86 -15.17 11.31
N GLU A 181 -4.90 -15.25 10.39
CA GLU A 181 -3.79 -16.17 10.51
C GLU A 181 -2.90 -15.82 11.71
N SER A 182 -2.58 -16.84 12.51
CA SER A 182 -1.53 -16.75 13.51
C SER A 182 -0.17 -16.71 12.84
N SER A 183 0.82 -16.06 13.47
CA SER A 183 2.20 -16.20 13.01
C SER A 183 2.67 -17.64 13.10
N THR A 184 3.26 -18.14 12.02
CA THR A 184 3.89 -19.47 11.91
C THR A 184 5.37 -19.37 11.58
N ASP A 185 5.97 -18.19 11.72
CA ASP A 185 7.36 -17.88 11.43
C ASP A 185 8.29 -18.39 12.56
N PHE A 186 8.48 -19.70 12.65
CA PHE A 186 9.24 -20.35 13.71
C PHE A 186 10.76 -20.00 13.67
N PRO A 187 11.41 -19.90 14.87
CA PRO A 187 10.82 -19.99 16.22
C PRO A 187 10.01 -18.74 16.56
N LEU A 188 8.83 -18.92 17.15
CA LEU A 188 7.97 -17.81 17.55
C LEU A 188 8.58 -17.03 18.71
N SER A 189 8.60 -15.72 18.61
CA SER A 189 8.93 -14.80 19.70
C SER A 189 7.78 -14.72 20.72
N LYS A 190 8.08 -14.21 21.92
CA LYS A 190 7.04 -13.95 22.95
C LYS A 190 5.98 -12.97 22.44
N LYS A 191 6.37 -12.01 21.59
CA LYS A 191 5.43 -11.04 20.98
C LYS A 191 4.47 -11.75 20.01
N GLU A 192 4.97 -12.68 19.18
CA GLU A 192 4.11 -13.44 18.26
C GLU A 192 3.12 -14.33 18.99
N LEU A 193 3.59 -15.02 20.03
CA LEU A 193 2.69 -15.83 20.89
C LEU A 193 1.59 -14.97 21.50
N LEU A 194 1.96 -13.81 22.06
CA LEU A 194 0.97 -12.88 22.63
C LEU A 194 -0.01 -12.35 21.58
N LEU A 195 0.45 -11.99 20.38
CA LEU A 195 -0.44 -11.52 19.30
C LEU A 195 -1.39 -12.63 18.82
N ASN A 196 -0.89 -13.86 18.69
CA ASN A 196 -1.72 -15.02 18.34
C ASN A 196 -2.85 -15.24 19.39
N ASP A 197 -2.50 -15.14 20.68
CA ASP A 197 -3.47 -15.26 21.77
C ASP A 197 -4.49 -14.10 21.76
N LEU A 198 -4.02 -12.86 21.67
CA LEU A 198 -4.89 -11.68 21.67
C LEU A 198 -5.84 -11.68 20.46
N GLN A 199 -5.35 -12.04 19.26
CA GLN A 199 -6.18 -12.10 18.07
C GLN A 199 -7.34 -13.10 18.23
N SER A 200 -7.13 -14.22 18.93
CA SER A 200 -8.19 -15.19 19.23
C SER A 200 -9.21 -14.71 20.27
N GLN A 201 -8.81 -13.74 21.12
CA GLN A 201 -9.61 -13.24 22.26
C GLN A 201 -10.34 -11.94 21.94
N ILE A 202 -9.87 -11.18 20.92
CA ILE A 202 -10.46 -9.90 20.51
C ILE A 202 -11.26 -10.12 19.23
N PRO A 203 -12.59 -10.23 19.32
CA PRO A 203 -13.42 -10.46 18.14
C PRO A 203 -13.40 -9.24 17.22
N SER A 204 -13.15 -9.47 15.94
CA SER A 204 -13.41 -8.48 14.91
C SER A 204 -14.91 -8.44 14.58
N PRO A 205 -15.48 -7.28 14.24
CA PRO A 205 -16.85 -7.22 13.75
C PRO A 205 -17.01 -7.87 12.35
N TRP A 206 -15.90 -8.09 11.65
CA TRP A 206 -15.89 -8.65 10.28
C TRP A 206 -15.38 -10.09 10.25
N GLY A 207 -15.96 -10.91 9.36
CA GLY A 207 -15.63 -12.35 9.29
C GLY A 207 -14.35 -12.67 8.52
N SER A 208 -13.81 -11.72 7.74
CA SER A 208 -12.66 -11.94 6.86
C SER A 208 -11.53 -10.92 7.03
N VAL A 209 -11.76 -9.85 7.81
CA VAL A 209 -10.81 -8.77 8.02
C VAL A 209 -10.51 -8.60 9.51
N ARG A 210 -9.24 -8.72 9.88
CA ARG A 210 -8.77 -8.42 11.23
C ARG A 210 -8.48 -6.94 11.40
N PHE A 211 -8.41 -6.47 12.64
CA PHE A 211 -7.98 -5.09 12.91
C PHE A 211 -6.55 -4.83 12.42
N ASP A 212 -6.35 -3.65 11.85
CA ASP A 212 -5.08 -3.20 11.26
C ASP A 212 -3.91 -3.21 12.25
N GLY A 213 -4.20 -3.00 13.53
CA GLY A 213 -3.20 -3.09 14.59
C GLY A 213 -2.52 -4.46 14.68
N PHE A 214 -3.24 -5.56 14.46
CA PHE A 214 -2.63 -6.90 14.40
C PHE A 214 -1.73 -7.05 13.16
N THR A 215 -2.21 -6.65 12.00
CA THR A 215 -1.46 -6.65 10.74
C THR A 215 -0.15 -5.89 10.88
N HIS A 216 -0.23 -4.70 11.45
CA HIS A 216 0.91 -3.84 11.72
C HIS A 216 1.95 -4.49 12.64
N GLN A 217 1.50 -5.07 13.76
CA GLN A 217 2.42 -5.68 14.73
C GLN A 217 3.08 -6.95 14.20
N TYR A 218 2.36 -7.81 13.45
CA TYR A 218 2.98 -8.94 12.78
C TYR A 218 4.02 -8.49 11.75
N ALA A 219 3.73 -7.45 10.96
CA ALA A 219 4.68 -6.87 10.02
C ALA A 219 5.94 -6.35 10.73
N LYS A 220 5.80 -5.63 11.86
CA LYS A 220 6.95 -5.12 12.64
C LYS A 220 7.82 -6.24 13.19
N ILE A 221 7.24 -7.32 13.67
CA ILE A 221 8.02 -8.47 14.14
C ILE A 221 8.81 -9.09 12.98
N PHE A 222 8.21 -9.21 11.80
CA PHE A 222 8.90 -9.71 10.62
C PHE A 222 10.03 -8.78 10.17
N LEU A 223 9.85 -7.46 10.27
CA LEU A 223 10.91 -6.48 10.03
C LEU A 223 12.10 -6.69 10.97
N ASP A 224 11.85 -6.95 12.26
CA ASP A 224 12.90 -7.22 13.25
C ASP A 224 13.63 -8.54 12.95
N LYS A 225 12.91 -9.60 12.60
CA LYS A 225 13.47 -10.94 12.41
C LYS A 225 14.22 -11.11 11.09
N HIS A 226 13.68 -10.58 10.00
CA HIS A 226 14.13 -10.90 8.64
C HIS A 226 14.77 -9.74 7.89
N GLN A 227 14.52 -8.51 8.33
CA GLN A 227 15.01 -7.31 7.65
C GLN A 227 14.75 -7.39 6.14
N PRO A 228 13.46 -7.47 5.69
CA PRO A 228 13.12 -7.58 4.27
C PRO A 228 13.55 -6.35 3.49
N ASP A 229 13.86 -6.55 2.21
CA ASP A 229 14.16 -5.47 1.26
C ASP A 229 12.89 -4.95 0.58
N LEU A 230 11.87 -5.79 0.50
CA LEU A 230 10.53 -5.45 0.02
C LEU A 230 9.49 -5.97 1.00
N ILE A 231 8.67 -5.08 1.54
CA ILE A 231 7.53 -5.47 2.38
C ILE A 231 6.26 -4.84 1.83
N TYR A 232 5.19 -5.62 1.85
CA TYR A 232 3.84 -5.18 1.52
C TYR A 232 2.96 -5.25 2.77
N ILE A 233 2.24 -4.18 3.07
CA ILE A 233 1.30 -4.10 4.19
C ILE A 233 -0.02 -3.54 3.66
N SER A 234 -1.12 -4.27 3.90
CA SER A 234 -2.46 -3.84 3.49
C SER A 234 -3.35 -3.69 4.72
N TYR A 235 -3.76 -2.46 4.98
CA TYR A 235 -4.72 -2.11 6.02
C TYR A 235 -6.13 -2.14 5.43
N GLY A 236 -7.10 -2.70 6.14
CA GLY A 236 -8.45 -2.99 5.66
C GLY A 236 -9.56 -2.18 6.33
N GLU A 237 -9.36 -1.67 7.55
CA GLU A 237 -10.43 -1.08 8.37
C GLU A 237 -11.19 0.06 7.68
N THR A 238 -10.53 0.83 6.79
CA THR A 238 -11.17 1.95 6.10
C THR A 238 -12.30 1.48 5.17
N ASP A 239 -12.13 0.36 4.49
CA ASP A 239 -13.15 -0.19 3.60
C ASP A 239 -14.34 -0.74 4.40
N ASP A 240 -14.06 -1.54 5.41
CA ASP A 240 -15.09 -2.21 6.19
C ASP A 240 -15.96 -1.21 6.97
N PHE A 241 -15.38 -0.22 7.63
CA PHE A 241 -16.15 0.83 8.31
C PHE A 241 -16.99 1.68 7.33
N ALA A 242 -16.50 1.90 6.11
CA ALA A 242 -17.29 2.56 5.09
C ALA A 242 -18.49 1.69 4.66
N HIS A 243 -18.29 0.39 4.45
CA HIS A 243 -19.39 -0.55 4.14
C HIS A 243 -20.45 -0.60 5.26
N ASP A 244 -20.01 -0.56 6.52
CA ASP A 244 -20.90 -0.48 7.68
C ASP A 244 -21.68 0.86 7.75
N GLY A 245 -21.23 1.87 6.99
CA GLY A 245 -21.80 3.21 7.04
C GLY A 245 -21.44 3.95 8.34
N ASP A 246 -20.40 3.55 9.05
CA ASP A 246 -19.89 4.20 10.25
C ASP A 246 -18.78 5.20 9.88
N TYR A 247 -19.20 6.43 9.56
CA TYR A 247 -18.25 7.47 9.13
C TYR A 247 -17.32 7.93 10.24
N GLU A 248 -17.75 7.86 11.51
CA GLU A 248 -16.89 8.18 12.65
C GLU A 248 -15.74 7.17 12.76
N SER A 249 -16.02 5.87 12.67
CA SER A 249 -15.00 4.82 12.71
C SER A 249 -14.13 4.85 11.46
N TYR A 250 -14.70 5.15 10.29
CA TYR A 250 -13.93 5.36 9.06
C TYR A 250 -12.89 6.50 9.21
N LEU A 251 -13.25 7.66 9.76
CA LEU A 251 -12.30 8.74 10.02
C LEU A 251 -11.24 8.35 11.07
N LYS A 252 -11.65 7.60 12.10
CA LYS A 252 -10.71 7.09 13.12
C LYS A 252 -9.71 6.11 12.53
N SER A 253 -10.15 5.22 11.64
CA SER A 253 -9.24 4.26 10.98
C SER A 253 -8.27 4.97 10.02
N ILE A 254 -8.69 6.03 9.33
CA ILE A 254 -7.79 6.88 8.53
C ILE A 254 -6.70 7.51 9.43
N LYS A 255 -7.12 8.11 10.55
CA LYS A 255 -6.17 8.72 11.49
C LYS A 255 -5.23 7.70 12.11
N ASN A 256 -5.73 6.51 12.43
CA ASN A 256 -4.91 5.40 12.92
C ASN A 256 -3.89 4.95 11.85
N SER A 257 -4.33 4.81 10.60
CA SER A 257 -3.43 4.43 9.49
C SER A 257 -2.30 5.44 9.28
N ASP A 258 -2.57 6.73 9.42
CA ASP A 258 -1.53 7.78 9.39
C ASP A 258 -0.48 7.54 10.48
N SER A 259 -0.91 7.26 11.72
CA SER A 259 -0.02 6.96 12.85
C SER A 259 0.76 5.65 12.67
N LEU A 260 0.14 4.62 12.07
CA LEU A 260 0.83 3.35 11.77
C LEU A 260 1.91 3.54 10.69
N ILE A 261 1.67 4.42 9.71
CA ILE A 261 2.65 4.77 8.68
C ILE A 261 3.80 5.57 9.29
N GLU A 262 3.51 6.52 10.18
CA GLU A 262 4.52 7.26 10.94
C GLU A 262 5.41 6.32 11.75
N ASP A 263 4.83 5.39 12.51
CA ASP A 263 5.57 4.39 13.30
C ASP A 263 6.51 3.53 12.43
N LEU A 264 6.07 3.11 11.24
CA LEU A 264 6.93 2.41 10.28
C LEU A 264 8.05 3.30 9.74
N TRP A 265 7.76 4.56 9.47
CA TRP A 265 8.79 5.52 9.04
C TRP A 265 9.83 5.72 10.13
N GLU A 266 9.42 6.01 11.37
CA GLU A 266 10.32 6.16 12.50
C GLU A 266 11.16 4.90 12.74
N TYR A 267 10.55 3.70 12.68
CA TYR A 267 11.26 2.44 12.76
C TYR A 267 12.39 2.38 11.72
N THR A 268 12.12 2.78 10.47
CA THR A 268 13.17 2.76 9.43
C THR A 268 14.27 3.78 9.67
N GLN A 269 13.97 4.93 10.31
CA GLN A 269 14.97 5.95 10.62
C GLN A 269 15.86 5.56 11.83
N GLN A 270 15.38 4.70 12.71
CA GLN A 270 16.13 4.18 13.84
C GLN A 270 16.98 2.97 13.50
N SER A 271 16.69 2.28 12.39
CA SER A 271 17.39 1.05 11.96
C SER A 271 18.57 1.35 11.02
N ASP A 272 19.77 0.90 11.35
CA ASP A 272 20.94 1.02 10.47
C ASP A 272 20.77 0.26 9.13
N TYR A 273 19.92 -0.78 9.13
CA TYR A 273 19.59 -1.52 7.92
C TYR A 273 18.74 -0.69 6.95
N TYR A 274 17.80 0.11 7.44
CA TYR A 274 16.80 0.84 6.66
C TYR A 274 17.12 2.32 6.47
N ARG A 275 17.72 2.98 7.44
CA ARG A 275 17.95 4.44 7.47
C ARG A 275 18.64 4.95 6.19
N GLY A 276 18.00 5.91 5.54
CA GLY A 276 18.48 6.52 4.30
C GLY A 276 18.49 5.59 3.07
N LYS A 277 17.86 4.40 3.18
CA LYS A 277 17.81 3.39 2.10
C LYS A 277 16.38 3.03 1.71
N THR A 278 15.37 3.52 2.43
CA THR A 278 13.98 3.09 2.30
C THR A 278 13.14 4.08 1.51
N THR A 279 12.33 3.57 0.59
CA THR A 279 11.27 4.28 -0.13
C THR A 279 9.93 3.73 0.33
N PHE A 280 9.04 4.63 0.70
CA PHE A 280 7.63 4.33 0.97
C PHE A 280 6.80 4.65 -0.26
N ILE A 281 5.87 3.76 -0.58
CA ILE A 281 4.82 3.93 -1.59
C ILE A 281 3.51 3.60 -0.89
N ILE A 282 2.61 4.58 -0.82
CA ILE A 282 1.31 4.41 -0.17
C ILE A 282 0.23 4.71 -1.21
N THR A 283 -0.83 3.91 -1.24
CA THR A 283 -1.95 4.07 -2.17
C THR A 283 -3.21 3.42 -1.62
N THR A 284 -4.30 3.51 -2.38
CA THR A 284 -5.53 2.75 -2.19
C THR A 284 -5.77 1.87 -3.41
N ASP A 285 -6.47 0.77 -3.22
CA ASP A 285 -6.80 -0.19 -4.27
C ASP A 285 -7.99 0.25 -5.14
N HIS A 286 -8.94 1.00 -4.56
CA HIS A 286 -10.05 1.64 -5.26
C HIS A 286 -10.53 2.89 -4.50
N GLY A 287 -11.35 3.68 -5.16
CA GLY A 287 -12.13 4.75 -4.54
C GLY A 287 -13.51 4.27 -4.14
N ARG A 288 -14.39 5.21 -3.84
CA ARG A 288 -15.78 4.95 -3.45
C ARG A 288 -16.73 5.94 -4.12
N GLY A 289 -18.00 5.65 -4.08
CA GLY A 289 -19.03 6.49 -4.66
C GLY A 289 -19.06 7.92 -4.11
N THR A 290 -19.51 8.83 -4.95
CA THR A 290 -19.60 10.27 -4.62
C THR A 290 -21.00 10.81 -4.72
N GLU A 291 -21.80 10.28 -5.63
CA GLU A 291 -23.18 10.69 -5.91
C GLU A 291 -24.05 9.49 -6.29
N PRO A 292 -25.22 9.28 -5.66
CA PRO A 292 -25.73 10.05 -4.52
C PRO A 292 -24.86 9.89 -3.27
N ILE A 293 -25.06 10.70 -2.24
CA ILE A 293 -24.18 10.71 -1.05
C ILE A 293 -24.08 9.33 -0.38
N GLU A 294 -25.15 8.54 -0.39
CA GLU A 294 -25.19 7.19 0.17
C GLU A 294 -24.19 6.24 -0.47
N SER A 295 -23.77 6.54 -1.71
CA SER A 295 -22.81 5.71 -2.46
C SER A 295 -21.40 5.73 -1.88
N TRP A 296 -21.09 6.63 -0.93
CA TRP A 296 -19.82 6.66 -0.23
C TRP A 296 -19.47 5.32 0.47
N LYS A 297 -20.50 4.55 0.82
CA LYS A 297 -20.35 3.22 1.44
C LYS A 297 -20.00 2.13 0.44
N SER A 298 -20.05 2.42 -0.84
CA SER A 298 -20.03 1.43 -1.89
C SER A 298 -18.97 1.75 -2.95
N HIS A 299 -18.55 0.72 -3.65
CA HIS A 299 -17.62 0.78 -4.77
C HIS A 299 -18.00 -0.29 -5.81
N GLY A 300 -17.39 -0.25 -7.00
CA GLY A 300 -17.62 -1.20 -8.08
C GLY A 300 -17.86 -0.54 -9.43
N ALA A 301 -17.95 -1.33 -10.50
CA ALA A 301 -17.95 -0.90 -11.89
C ALA A 301 -19.00 0.15 -12.25
N ASP A 302 -20.17 0.10 -11.60
CA ASP A 302 -21.30 0.98 -11.89
C ASP A 302 -21.37 2.18 -10.92
N ILE A 303 -20.39 2.32 -10.03
CA ILE A 303 -20.38 3.35 -8.99
C ILE A 303 -19.34 4.41 -9.34
N LYS A 304 -19.81 5.58 -9.77
CA LYS A 304 -18.98 6.72 -10.14
C LYS A 304 -18.10 7.18 -8.98
N GLY A 305 -16.79 7.21 -9.21
CA GLY A 305 -15.78 7.58 -8.22
C GLY A 305 -14.97 6.39 -7.69
N SER A 306 -15.45 5.15 -7.88
CA SER A 306 -14.75 3.95 -7.43
C SER A 306 -13.42 3.70 -8.16
N ASP A 307 -13.24 4.27 -9.35
CA ASP A 307 -11.97 4.24 -10.11
C ASP A 307 -10.92 5.26 -9.61
N GLN A 308 -11.30 6.14 -8.67
CA GLN A 308 -10.50 7.30 -8.26
C GLN A 308 -9.59 6.94 -7.10
N THR A 309 -8.30 6.84 -7.39
CA THR A 309 -7.25 6.50 -6.43
C THR A 309 -6.29 7.67 -6.20
N TRP A 310 -5.24 7.44 -5.45
CA TRP A 310 -4.18 8.39 -5.15
C TRP A 310 -2.86 7.66 -4.89
N ILE A 311 -1.72 8.34 -4.97
CA ILE A 311 -0.40 7.76 -4.71
C ILE A 311 0.44 8.75 -3.89
N ILE A 312 1.09 8.26 -2.84
CA ILE A 312 2.06 8.98 -2.03
C ILE A 312 3.41 8.27 -2.14
N LEU A 313 4.48 9.02 -2.35
CA LEU A 313 5.84 8.49 -2.46
C LEU A 313 6.79 9.36 -1.65
N PHE A 314 7.63 8.76 -0.80
CA PHE A 314 8.65 9.50 -0.07
C PHE A 314 9.84 8.63 0.32
N GLY A 315 10.93 9.27 0.76
CA GLY A 315 12.15 8.61 1.19
C GLY A 315 13.19 8.50 0.08
N LYS A 316 13.99 7.44 0.10
CA LYS A 316 15.16 7.28 -0.77
C LYS A 316 14.80 7.32 -2.26
N GLY A 317 15.41 8.24 -2.99
CA GLY A 317 15.26 8.34 -4.45
C GLY A 317 14.02 9.11 -4.92
N VAL A 318 13.21 9.62 -4.00
CA VAL A 318 12.06 10.49 -4.29
C VAL A 318 12.44 11.95 -4.04
N SER A 319 12.17 12.84 -5.01
CA SER A 319 12.36 14.29 -4.81
C SER A 319 11.21 14.86 -3.99
N ALA A 320 11.53 15.75 -3.07
CA ALA A 320 10.55 16.50 -2.29
C ALA A 320 9.84 17.54 -3.19
N LYS A 321 8.65 17.24 -3.67
CA LYS A 321 7.81 18.11 -4.53
C LYS A 321 6.48 18.45 -3.87
N GLY A 322 6.18 17.84 -2.73
CA GLY A 322 4.95 18.05 -1.98
C GLY A 322 3.70 17.53 -2.69
N GLU A 323 2.60 18.19 -2.44
CA GLU A 323 1.35 17.98 -3.18
C GLU A 323 1.49 18.44 -4.62
N ILE A 324 1.30 17.53 -5.57
CA ILE A 324 1.44 17.83 -6.98
C ILE A 324 0.21 18.61 -7.45
N SER A 325 0.44 19.87 -7.80
CA SER A 325 -0.61 20.81 -8.22
C SER A 325 -0.77 20.95 -9.74
N SER A 326 0.11 20.34 -10.51
CA SER A 326 -0.02 20.38 -11.98
C SER A 326 -1.02 19.33 -12.45
N PRO A 327 -1.86 19.65 -13.46
CA PRO A 327 -2.71 18.67 -14.12
C PRO A 327 -1.91 17.47 -14.59
N ASN A 328 -2.37 16.28 -14.24
CA ASN A 328 -1.70 15.03 -14.61
C ASN A 328 -2.69 13.85 -14.53
N GLN A 329 -2.43 12.82 -15.33
CA GLN A 329 -3.15 11.55 -15.27
C GLN A 329 -2.16 10.41 -15.01
N LEU A 330 -2.27 9.80 -13.85
CA LEU A 330 -1.55 8.60 -13.45
C LEU A 330 -2.50 7.43 -13.23
N TYR A 331 -1.94 6.24 -13.12
CA TYR A 331 -2.70 5.00 -12.92
C TYR A 331 -2.04 4.11 -11.88
N SER A 332 -2.85 3.31 -11.16
CA SER A 332 -2.37 2.37 -10.14
C SER A 332 -1.46 1.28 -10.73
N ASN A 333 -1.63 0.93 -12.01
CA ASN A 333 -0.75 -0.02 -12.71
C ASN A 333 0.71 0.46 -12.86
N GLN A 334 1.02 1.72 -12.52
CA GLN A 334 2.38 2.26 -12.56
C GLN A 334 3.20 1.91 -11.29
N ILE A 335 2.55 1.40 -10.23
CA ILE A 335 3.18 1.12 -8.94
C ILE A 335 4.18 -0.05 -9.04
N ALA A 336 3.76 -1.23 -9.50
CA ALA A 336 4.68 -2.37 -9.63
C ALA A 336 5.88 -2.08 -10.56
N PRO A 337 5.71 -1.44 -11.74
CA PRO A 337 6.84 -0.98 -12.55
C PRO A 337 7.77 0.00 -11.83
N THR A 338 7.23 0.89 -10.99
CA THR A 338 8.03 1.81 -10.17
C THR A 338 8.88 1.04 -9.16
N ILE A 339 8.28 0.07 -8.45
CA ILE A 339 9.01 -0.80 -7.52
C ILE A 339 10.10 -1.59 -8.27
N ARG A 340 9.80 -2.20 -9.41
CA ARG A 340 10.80 -2.90 -10.25
C ARG A 340 12.01 -2.02 -10.56
N LYS A 341 11.76 -0.75 -10.93
CA LYS A 341 12.82 0.22 -11.20
C LYS A 341 13.66 0.54 -9.96
N LEU A 342 13.02 0.72 -8.80
CA LEU A 342 13.69 1.02 -7.54
C LEU A 342 14.61 -0.11 -7.08
N ILE A 343 14.15 -1.37 -7.20
CA ILE A 343 14.89 -2.56 -6.75
C ILE A 343 15.78 -3.18 -7.85
N GLY A 344 15.80 -2.58 -9.05
CA GLY A 344 16.71 -3.01 -10.14
C GLY A 344 16.28 -4.28 -10.87
N ILE A 345 15.03 -4.71 -10.79
CA ILE A 345 14.53 -5.80 -11.65
C ILE A 345 14.34 -5.25 -13.06
N PRO A 346 14.87 -5.92 -14.11
CA PRO A 346 14.71 -5.48 -15.49
C PRO A 346 13.25 -5.25 -15.87
N GLN A 347 12.98 -4.15 -16.52
CA GLN A 347 11.65 -3.82 -17.04
C GLN A 347 11.37 -4.68 -18.27
N ASN A 348 10.33 -5.48 -18.21
CA ASN A 348 9.85 -6.24 -19.36
C ASN A 348 8.44 -5.74 -19.68
N TYR A 349 8.37 -4.72 -20.54
CA TYR A 349 7.11 -4.09 -20.90
C TYR A 349 6.43 -4.88 -22.03
N ALA A 350 5.62 -5.86 -21.66
CA ALA A 350 4.59 -6.33 -22.57
C ALA A 350 3.45 -5.28 -22.66
N SER A 351 2.66 -5.30 -23.72
CA SER A 351 1.48 -4.45 -23.86
C SER A 351 0.55 -4.60 -22.63
N GLY A 352 -0.02 -3.50 -22.16
CA GLY A 352 -0.95 -3.46 -21.02
C GLY A 352 -0.32 -3.20 -19.66
N TYR A 353 1.03 -3.17 -19.53
CA TYR A 353 1.68 -2.77 -18.28
C TYR A 353 1.83 -1.26 -18.18
N GLY A 354 1.72 -0.75 -16.95
CA GLY A 354 2.02 0.65 -16.64
C GLY A 354 3.50 0.99 -16.81
N THR A 355 3.81 2.26 -16.93
CA THR A 355 5.19 2.78 -16.96
C THR A 355 5.59 3.30 -15.57
N PRO A 356 6.87 3.20 -15.17
CA PRO A 356 7.31 3.69 -13.86
C PRO A 356 7.03 5.19 -13.68
N LEU A 357 6.65 5.57 -12.46
CA LEU A 357 6.51 6.96 -12.06
C LEU A 357 7.85 7.72 -12.16
N LYS A 358 7.77 9.03 -12.36
CA LYS A 358 8.93 9.93 -12.34
C LYS A 358 9.19 10.36 -10.89
N LEU A 359 10.22 9.80 -10.26
CA LEU A 359 10.55 10.05 -8.86
C LEU A 359 11.49 11.26 -8.66
N ARG A 360 12.15 11.72 -9.75
CA ARG A 360 13.09 12.85 -9.76
C ARG A 360 12.71 13.86 -10.83
#